data_9be523e18e3228d6bb894efb96166498
#
_entry.id   9be523e18e3228d6bb894efb96166498
#
_cell.length_a   1.000
_cell.length_b   1.000
_cell.length_c   1.000
_cell.angle_alpha   90.00
_cell.angle_beta   90.00
_cell.angle_gamma   90.00
#
_symmetry.space_group_name_H-M   'P 1'
#
loop_
_entity.id
_entity.type
_entity.pdbx_description
1 polymer ?
#
loop_
_entity_poly.entity_id
_entity_poly.type
_entity_poly.pdbx_seq_one_letter_code
_entity_poly.pdbx_strand_id
1 'polypeptide(L)'
;IHAEQAAGFDLNAACSGFLFALQTAQAYIQAGIYRTVLVIGVDSMSHMVDWSDRSTCILFGDGAGAVVLRESKEGLFVQAAHSDGAKGDVLTGCSRHRKNWDHPDEAKAAYIQMDGQSVFKFAVRRVPEIVEELLEKARIQKEEISYFFLHQANRRIIEAAAKRTGVDISRFPMNLQEY
;
A
#
# COMPACT_ATOMS: atom_id res chain seq x y z
N ILE A 1 -9.59 6.46 -21.99
CA ILE A 1 -10.50 7.49 -21.46
C ILE A 1 -10.57 8.74 -22.36
N HIS A 2 -9.97 8.72 -23.52
CA HIS A 2 -9.94 9.83 -24.48
C HIS A 2 -9.50 11.20 -23.87
N ALA A 3 -8.55 11.17 -22.95
CA ALA A 3 -7.96 12.38 -22.35
C ALA A 3 -6.71 12.78 -23.14
N GLU A 4 -6.88 13.39 -24.31
CA GLU A 4 -5.80 13.65 -25.27
C GLU A 4 -4.69 14.58 -24.76
N GLN A 5 -5.00 15.39 -23.74
CA GLN A 5 -4.03 16.34 -23.15
C GLN A 5 -3.56 15.94 -21.75
N ALA A 6 -3.93 14.75 -21.27
CA ALA A 6 -3.51 14.28 -19.98
C ALA A 6 -2.06 13.77 -20.03
N ALA A 7 -1.25 14.18 -19.06
CA ALA A 7 0.02 13.54 -18.79
C ALA A 7 -0.21 12.27 -17.96
N GLY A 8 0.62 11.24 -18.16
CA GLY A 8 0.56 10.01 -17.39
C GLY A 8 1.94 9.43 -17.16
N PHE A 9 2.11 8.78 -16.02
CA PHE A 9 3.32 8.05 -15.66
C PHE A 9 3.01 6.99 -14.62
N ASP A 10 3.90 6.03 -14.48
CA ASP A 10 3.82 4.98 -13.48
C ASP A 10 4.67 5.34 -12.27
N LEU A 11 4.14 5.04 -11.07
CA LEU A 11 4.83 5.16 -9.81
C LEU A 11 4.82 3.79 -9.12
N ASN A 12 5.98 3.31 -8.73
CA ASN A 12 6.11 2.04 -8.03
C ASN A 12 6.68 2.26 -6.62
N ALA A 13 5.88 1.89 -5.62
CA ALA A 13 6.28 1.78 -4.22
C ALA A 13 5.63 0.54 -3.59
N ALA A 14 5.47 -0.52 -4.37
CA ALA A 14 4.84 -1.79 -3.99
C ALA A 14 3.49 -1.55 -3.27
N CYS A 15 3.22 -2.25 -2.16
CA CYS A 15 1.96 -2.15 -1.39
C CYS A 15 1.62 -0.71 -0.92
N SER A 16 2.60 0.19 -0.86
CA SER A 16 2.38 1.61 -0.53
C SER A 16 2.18 2.49 -1.77
N GLY A 17 2.25 1.93 -2.98
CA GLY A 17 2.23 2.67 -4.25
C GLY A 17 1.02 3.58 -4.40
N PHE A 18 -0.18 3.10 -4.03
CA PHE A 18 -1.39 3.90 -4.08
C PHE A 18 -1.31 5.15 -3.18
N LEU A 19 -0.79 5.01 -1.95
CA LEU A 19 -0.64 6.14 -1.04
C LEU A 19 0.41 7.15 -1.54
N PHE A 20 1.53 6.69 -2.09
CA PHE A 20 2.53 7.58 -2.71
C PHE A 20 1.97 8.27 -3.95
N ALA A 21 1.15 7.59 -4.75
CA ALA A 21 0.46 8.20 -5.89
C ALA A 21 -0.55 9.28 -5.44
N LEU A 22 -1.31 9.04 -4.36
CA LEU A 22 -2.18 10.05 -3.75
C LEU A 22 -1.40 11.28 -3.28
N GLN A 23 -0.27 11.07 -2.60
CA GLN A 23 0.61 12.16 -2.14
C GLN A 23 1.15 12.98 -3.31
N THR A 24 1.57 12.30 -4.38
CA THR A 24 2.07 12.95 -5.60
C THR A 24 0.97 13.77 -6.28
N ALA A 25 -0.22 13.19 -6.41
CA ALA A 25 -1.39 13.88 -6.98
C ALA A 25 -1.77 15.13 -6.17
N GLN A 26 -1.78 15.02 -4.84
CA GLN A 26 -2.00 16.18 -3.95
C GLN A 26 -0.97 17.27 -4.18
N ALA A 27 0.31 16.92 -4.22
CA ALA A 27 1.38 17.89 -4.45
C ALA A 27 1.22 18.63 -5.79
N TYR A 28 0.84 17.93 -6.86
CA TYR A 28 0.58 18.56 -8.16
C TYR A 28 -0.64 19.48 -8.15
N ILE A 29 -1.71 19.09 -7.46
CA ILE A 29 -2.89 19.95 -7.32
C ILE A 29 -2.57 21.18 -6.51
N GLN A 30 -1.88 21.04 -5.37
CA GLN A 30 -1.48 22.17 -4.52
C GLN A 30 -0.50 23.12 -5.20
N ALA A 31 0.39 22.60 -6.04
CA ALA A 31 1.30 23.42 -6.87
C ALA A 31 0.60 24.07 -8.07
N GLY A 32 -0.68 23.82 -8.31
CA GLY A 32 -1.43 24.34 -9.44
C GLY A 32 -1.02 23.76 -10.81
N ILE A 33 -0.25 22.65 -10.82
CA ILE A 33 0.20 21.98 -12.05
C ILE A 33 -0.99 21.30 -12.73
N TYR A 34 -1.78 20.58 -11.96
CA TYR A 34 -3.00 19.93 -12.43
C TYR A 34 -4.21 20.28 -11.54
N ARG A 35 -5.40 20.34 -12.15
CA ARG A 35 -6.66 20.59 -11.42
C ARG A 35 -7.38 19.30 -11.03
N THR A 36 -7.19 18.26 -11.84
CA THR A 36 -7.83 16.96 -11.65
C THR A 36 -6.80 15.88 -11.97
N VAL A 37 -6.68 14.90 -11.08
CA VAL A 37 -5.75 13.79 -11.22
C VAL A 37 -6.51 12.49 -11.01
N LEU A 38 -6.38 11.56 -11.96
CA LEU A 38 -6.83 10.17 -11.80
C LEU A 38 -5.66 9.38 -11.21
N VAL A 39 -5.88 8.77 -10.05
CA VAL A 39 -4.93 7.85 -9.40
C VAL A 39 -5.48 6.44 -9.51
N ILE A 40 -4.68 5.54 -10.06
CA ILE A 40 -5.02 4.13 -10.24
C ILE A 40 -4.00 3.31 -9.47
N GLY A 41 -4.47 2.46 -8.53
CA GLY A 41 -3.68 1.40 -7.94
C GLY A 41 -4.02 0.09 -8.64
N VAL A 42 -2.99 -0.62 -9.11
CA VAL A 42 -3.16 -1.90 -9.78
C VAL A 42 -2.00 -2.82 -9.47
N ASP A 43 -2.32 -4.04 -9.10
CA ASP A 43 -1.37 -5.11 -8.88
C ASP A 43 -1.81 -6.36 -9.64
N SER A 44 -0.86 -7.03 -10.30
CA SER A 44 -1.03 -8.34 -10.93
C SER A 44 -0.01 -9.30 -10.30
N MET A 45 -0.24 -9.63 -9.05
CA MET A 45 0.68 -10.39 -8.20
C MET A 45 0.68 -11.88 -8.53
N SER A 46 -0.38 -12.40 -9.15
CA SER A 46 -0.49 -13.78 -9.59
C SER A 46 0.66 -14.23 -10.50
N HIS A 47 1.27 -13.28 -11.22
CA HIS A 47 2.44 -13.52 -12.06
C HIS A 47 3.78 -13.52 -11.32
N MET A 48 3.79 -13.05 -10.06
CA MET A 48 5.01 -12.86 -9.28
C MET A 48 5.16 -13.89 -8.15
N VAL A 49 4.15 -14.73 -7.90
CA VAL A 49 4.19 -15.77 -6.86
C VAL A 49 4.64 -17.11 -7.42
N ASP A 50 5.33 -17.88 -6.60
CA ASP A 50 5.57 -19.31 -6.84
C ASP A 50 4.33 -20.08 -6.36
N TRP A 51 3.56 -20.64 -7.28
CA TRP A 51 2.35 -21.39 -6.96
C TRP A 51 2.61 -22.71 -6.22
N SER A 52 3.86 -23.14 -6.13
CA SER A 52 4.28 -24.28 -5.31
C SER A 52 4.61 -23.89 -3.87
N ASP A 53 4.87 -22.59 -3.59
CA ASP A 53 5.13 -22.05 -2.26
C ASP A 53 3.86 -21.52 -1.62
N ARG A 54 3.23 -22.33 -0.76
CA ARG A 54 2.01 -21.97 -0.04
C ARG A 54 2.20 -20.85 0.99
N SER A 55 3.43 -20.50 1.35
CA SER A 55 3.70 -19.41 2.29
C SER A 55 3.49 -18.03 1.67
N THR A 56 3.54 -17.93 0.34
CA THR A 56 3.38 -16.69 -0.41
C THR A 56 2.18 -16.70 -1.36
N CYS A 57 1.94 -17.77 -2.12
CA CYS A 57 0.92 -17.78 -3.16
C CYS A 57 -0.52 -17.57 -2.65
N ILE A 58 -0.80 -17.88 -1.39
CA ILE A 58 -2.12 -17.68 -0.77
C ILE A 58 -2.34 -16.24 -0.23
N LEU A 59 -1.30 -15.39 -0.27
CA LEU A 59 -1.33 -14.05 0.33
C LEU A 59 -1.41 -12.93 -0.69
N PHE A 60 -0.99 -13.20 -1.93
CA PHE A 60 -0.88 -12.19 -2.98
C PHE A 60 -1.87 -12.49 -4.10
N GLY A 61 -2.66 -11.50 -4.47
CA GLY A 61 -3.67 -11.60 -5.52
C GLY A 61 -3.64 -10.41 -6.47
N ASP A 62 -4.49 -10.46 -7.46
CA ASP A 62 -4.64 -9.40 -8.45
C ASP A 62 -5.79 -8.48 -8.04
N GLY A 63 -5.62 -7.18 -8.28
CA GLY A 63 -6.65 -6.20 -7.97
C GLY A 63 -6.35 -4.84 -8.57
N ALA A 64 -7.39 -4.05 -8.74
CA ALA A 64 -7.27 -2.67 -9.17
C ALA A 64 -8.33 -1.79 -8.52
N GLY A 65 -7.97 -0.54 -8.29
CA GLY A 65 -8.87 0.49 -7.80
C GLY A 65 -8.43 1.86 -8.29
N ALA A 66 -9.35 2.80 -8.37
CA ALA A 66 -9.03 4.13 -8.85
C ALA A 66 -9.84 5.20 -8.10
N VAL A 67 -9.25 6.38 -7.98
CA VAL A 67 -9.90 7.57 -7.44
C VAL A 67 -9.57 8.78 -8.31
N VAL A 68 -10.48 9.75 -8.31
CA VAL A 68 -10.25 11.05 -8.95
C VAL A 68 -10.08 12.11 -7.86
N LEU A 69 -8.95 12.78 -7.87
CA LEU A 69 -8.65 13.91 -6.98
C LEU A 69 -8.83 15.22 -7.72
N ARG A 70 -9.37 16.21 -7.03
CA ARG A 70 -9.45 17.58 -7.50
C ARG A 70 -9.34 18.55 -6.33
N GLU A 71 -9.00 19.79 -6.64
CA GLU A 71 -9.00 20.85 -5.64
C GLU A 71 -10.37 20.97 -4.96
N SER A 72 -10.37 21.10 -3.64
CA SER A 72 -11.55 21.38 -2.83
C SER A 72 -11.19 22.38 -1.72
N LYS A 73 -12.16 23.20 -1.34
CA LYS A 73 -12.05 24.06 -0.15
C LYS A 73 -12.47 23.34 1.12
N GLU A 74 -13.05 22.16 0.98
CA GLU A 74 -13.54 21.33 2.08
C GLU A 74 -12.67 20.09 2.24
N GLY A 75 -12.57 19.61 3.47
CA GLY A 75 -11.81 18.44 3.82
C GLY A 75 -10.36 18.73 4.23
N LEU A 76 -9.78 17.78 4.92
CA LEU A 76 -8.41 17.81 5.38
C LEU A 76 -7.67 16.64 4.72
N PHE A 77 -6.51 16.93 4.12
CA PHE A 77 -5.62 15.92 3.59
C PHE A 77 -4.26 16.03 4.29
N VAL A 78 -3.99 15.10 5.18
CA VAL A 78 -2.72 15.00 5.91
C VAL A 78 -2.04 13.69 5.55
N GLN A 79 -0.74 13.71 5.46
CA GLN A 79 0.04 12.56 5.03
C GLN A 79 1.30 12.35 5.87
N ALA A 80 1.70 11.09 5.98
CA ALA A 80 2.97 10.65 6.53
C ALA A 80 3.45 9.41 5.75
N ALA A 81 4.75 9.31 5.55
CA ALA A 81 5.36 8.15 4.90
C ALA A 81 6.76 7.94 5.47
N HIS A 82 7.09 6.69 5.77
CA HIS A 82 8.37 6.28 6.29
C HIS A 82 8.85 4.99 5.63
N SER A 83 10.16 4.81 5.58
CA SER A 83 10.79 3.58 5.10
C SER A 83 11.82 3.09 6.12
N ASP A 84 11.90 1.77 6.29
CA ASP A 84 12.92 1.11 7.10
C ASP A 84 13.84 0.31 6.18
N GLY A 85 14.84 0.97 5.62
CA GLY A 85 15.79 0.37 4.68
C GLY A 85 16.64 -0.76 5.28
N ALA A 86 16.73 -0.85 6.61
CA ALA A 86 17.43 -1.95 7.28
C ALA A 86 16.68 -3.29 7.19
N LYS A 87 15.45 -3.29 6.69
CA LYS A 87 14.59 -4.48 6.57
C LYS A 87 14.23 -4.82 5.12
N GLY A 88 15.03 -4.37 4.17
CA GLY A 88 14.78 -4.64 2.75
C GLY A 88 14.69 -6.12 2.40
N ASP A 89 15.39 -6.98 3.13
CA ASP A 89 15.47 -8.42 2.85
C ASP A 89 14.24 -9.22 3.31
N VAL A 90 13.34 -8.64 4.14
CA VAL A 90 12.21 -9.40 4.71
C VAL A 90 11.04 -9.60 3.73
N LEU A 91 10.98 -8.79 2.69
CA LEU A 91 10.00 -8.92 1.60
C LEU A 91 10.65 -8.41 0.31
N THR A 92 10.92 -9.33 -0.60
CA THR A 92 11.57 -9.02 -1.87
C THR A 92 10.74 -9.53 -3.03
N GLY A 93 10.75 -8.80 -4.13
CA GLY A 93 10.15 -9.20 -5.40
C GLY A 93 11.13 -8.98 -6.53
N CYS A 94 11.33 -9.99 -7.36
CA CYS A 94 12.18 -9.88 -8.54
C CYS A 94 11.32 -9.71 -9.81
N SER A 95 11.81 -8.91 -10.74
CA SER A 95 11.18 -8.80 -12.06
C SER A 95 11.40 -10.09 -12.85
N ARG A 96 10.32 -10.76 -13.27
CA ARG A 96 10.38 -11.96 -14.14
C ARG A 96 11.02 -11.71 -15.51
N HIS A 97 11.24 -10.45 -15.88
CA HIS A 97 11.77 -10.08 -17.18
C HIS A 97 13.30 -10.03 -17.27
N ARG A 98 14.02 -10.25 -16.18
CA ARG A 98 15.44 -10.53 -16.25
C ARG A 98 15.63 -11.97 -16.76
N LYS A 99 15.65 -12.14 -18.06
CA LYS A 99 16.32 -13.27 -18.65
C LYS A 99 17.81 -13.09 -18.35
N ASN A 100 18.26 -13.70 -17.29
CA ASN A 100 19.69 -13.81 -17.01
C ASN A 100 20.21 -14.87 -17.99
N TRP A 101 20.72 -14.40 -19.12
CA TRP A 101 21.27 -15.27 -20.19
C TRP A 101 22.45 -16.11 -19.67
N ASP A 102 23.12 -15.61 -18.60
CA ASP A 102 24.34 -16.22 -18.06
C ASP A 102 24.09 -17.13 -16.85
N HIS A 103 22.89 -17.09 -16.23
CA HIS A 103 22.58 -17.88 -15.03
C HIS A 103 21.14 -18.41 -15.05
N PRO A 104 20.88 -19.53 -15.77
CA PRO A 104 19.56 -20.14 -15.87
C PRO A 104 19.02 -20.71 -14.54
N ASP A 105 19.89 -20.96 -13.55
CA ASP A 105 19.53 -21.54 -12.26
C ASP A 105 18.96 -20.52 -11.24
N GLU A 106 18.98 -19.22 -11.56
CA GLU A 106 18.38 -18.18 -10.72
C GLU A 106 16.85 -18.07 -10.87
N ALA A 107 16.21 -19.04 -11.49
CA ALA A 107 14.74 -19.04 -11.70
C ALA A 107 13.94 -18.93 -10.38
N LYS A 108 14.49 -19.40 -9.26
CA LYS A 108 13.86 -19.26 -7.94
C LYS A 108 13.90 -17.82 -7.39
N ALA A 109 14.87 -17.01 -7.79
CA ALA A 109 14.94 -15.59 -7.43
C ALA A 109 13.92 -14.71 -8.17
N ALA A 110 13.13 -15.31 -9.09
CA ALA A 110 12.15 -14.59 -9.89
C ALA A 110 10.79 -14.37 -9.19
N TYR A 111 10.58 -14.99 -8.04
CA TYR A 111 9.33 -14.93 -7.30
C TYR A 111 9.44 -14.09 -6.03
N ILE A 112 8.28 -13.66 -5.53
CA ILE A 112 8.21 -12.98 -4.24
C ILE A 112 8.71 -13.91 -3.14
N GLN A 113 9.59 -13.38 -2.29
CA GLN A 113 10.09 -14.03 -1.09
C GLN A 113 9.74 -13.20 0.12
N MET A 114 9.24 -13.84 1.18
CA MET A 114 8.78 -13.13 2.36
C MET A 114 9.13 -13.89 3.65
N ASP A 115 9.76 -13.20 4.59
CA ASP A 115 9.75 -13.58 6.01
C ASP A 115 8.47 -13.04 6.65
N GLY A 116 7.40 -13.83 6.61
CA GLY A 116 6.09 -13.42 7.12
C GLY A 116 6.09 -13.03 8.59
N GLN A 117 6.98 -13.61 9.42
CA GLN A 117 7.07 -13.27 10.83
C GLN A 117 7.67 -11.87 11.04
N SER A 118 8.72 -11.55 10.32
CA SER A 118 9.37 -10.23 10.37
C SER A 118 8.48 -9.15 9.80
N VAL A 119 7.79 -9.41 8.69
CA VAL A 119 6.78 -8.50 8.11
C VAL A 119 5.63 -8.25 9.09
N PHE A 120 5.11 -9.29 9.73
CA PHE A 120 4.06 -9.16 10.74
C PHE A 120 4.50 -8.29 11.92
N LYS A 121 5.68 -8.56 12.50
CA LYS A 121 6.22 -7.76 13.61
C LYS A 121 6.42 -6.30 13.24
N PHE A 122 6.88 -6.05 12.02
CA PHE A 122 7.03 -4.70 11.47
C PHE A 122 5.68 -3.99 11.38
N ALA A 123 4.69 -4.60 10.72
CA ALA A 123 3.37 -4.01 10.48
C ALA A 123 2.64 -3.70 11.80
N VAL A 124 2.59 -4.65 12.74
CA VAL A 124 1.93 -4.49 14.05
C VAL A 124 2.54 -3.35 14.87
N ARG A 125 3.82 -3.03 14.65
CA ARG A 125 4.47 -1.91 15.32
C ARG A 125 4.23 -0.59 14.58
N ARG A 126 4.44 -0.56 13.26
CA ARG A 126 4.46 0.68 12.48
C ARG A 126 3.08 1.26 12.18
N VAL A 127 2.07 0.40 12.02
CA VAL A 127 0.71 0.89 11.72
C VAL A 127 0.16 1.79 12.85
N PRO A 128 0.19 1.43 14.13
CA PRO A 128 -0.22 2.33 15.19
C PRO A 128 0.60 3.62 15.27
N GLU A 129 1.94 3.52 15.11
CA GLU A 129 2.83 4.67 15.14
C GLU A 129 2.45 5.72 14.07
N ILE A 130 2.17 5.29 12.84
CA ILE A 130 1.78 6.21 11.77
C ILE A 130 0.35 6.77 11.95
N VAL A 131 -0.56 6.00 12.55
CA VAL A 131 -1.90 6.49 12.90
C VAL A 131 -1.79 7.61 13.91
N GLU A 132 -1.02 7.43 14.98
CA GLU A 132 -0.78 8.45 16.00
C GLU A 132 -0.15 9.72 15.39
N GLU A 133 0.87 9.57 14.56
CA GLU A 133 1.50 10.69 13.85
C GLU A 133 0.51 11.47 12.97
N LEU A 134 -0.37 10.77 12.25
CA LEU A 134 -1.37 11.42 11.40
C LEU A 134 -2.42 12.17 12.20
N LEU A 135 -2.89 11.63 13.34
CA LEU A 135 -3.82 12.29 14.23
C LEU A 135 -3.20 13.56 14.83
N GLU A 136 -1.94 13.50 15.25
CA GLU A 136 -1.19 14.65 15.77
C GLU A 136 -1.03 15.74 14.69
N LYS A 137 -0.58 15.36 13.49
CA LYS A 137 -0.44 16.29 12.35
C LYS A 137 -1.77 16.93 11.95
N ALA A 138 -2.84 16.16 11.97
CA ALA A 138 -4.18 16.61 11.65
C ALA A 138 -4.82 17.45 12.77
N ARG A 139 -4.31 17.34 14.00
CA ARG A 139 -4.86 17.94 15.22
C ARG A 139 -6.29 17.49 15.47
N ILE A 140 -6.58 16.23 15.26
CA ILE A 140 -7.89 15.59 15.49
C ILE A 140 -7.73 14.43 16.46
N GLN A 141 -8.84 14.06 17.11
CA GLN A 141 -8.87 12.89 18.00
C GLN A 141 -9.29 11.65 17.23
N LYS A 142 -8.82 10.48 17.66
CA LYS A 142 -9.18 9.21 17.00
C LYS A 142 -10.70 8.92 17.01
N GLU A 143 -11.42 9.50 17.97
CA GLU A 143 -12.88 9.40 18.10
C GLU A 143 -13.61 10.10 16.94
N GLU A 144 -13.00 11.11 16.34
CA GLU A 144 -13.54 11.88 15.22
C GLU A 144 -13.38 11.14 13.87
N ILE A 145 -12.53 10.08 13.81
CA ILE A 145 -12.31 9.28 12.62
C ILE A 145 -13.42 8.24 12.49
N SER A 146 -14.15 8.25 11.40
CA SER A 146 -15.20 7.25 11.14
C SER A 146 -14.63 5.88 10.86
N TYR A 147 -13.61 5.78 10.00
CA TYR A 147 -13.02 4.50 9.58
C TYR A 147 -11.51 4.58 9.37
N PHE A 148 -10.83 3.47 9.64
CA PHE A 148 -9.41 3.25 9.39
C PHE A 148 -9.25 2.18 8.31
N PHE A 149 -8.98 2.57 7.09
CA PHE A 149 -8.75 1.65 5.98
C PHE A 149 -7.27 1.27 5.94
N LEU A 150 -6.95 0.06 6.37
CA LEU A 150 -5.60 -0.47 6.32
C LEU A 150 -5.39 -1.34 5.06
N HIS A 151 -4.14 -1.54 4.69
CA HIS A 151 -3.78 -2.54 3.70
C HIS A 151 -4.30 -3.93 4.10
N GLN A 152 -4.98 -4.61 3.19
CA GLN A 152 -5.69 -5.88 3.43
C GLN A 152 -4.73 -7.08 3.29
N ALA A 153 -3.59 -7.07 3.99
CA ALA A 153 -2.62 -8.15 3.92
C ALA A 153 -2.95 -9.33 4.85
N ASN A 154 -3.44 -9.03 6.05
CA ASN A 154 -3.69 -10.07 7.06
C ASN A 154 -4.61 -9.52 8.15
N ARG A 155 -5.70 -10.23 8.44
CA ARG A 155 -6.67 -9.91 9.50
C ARG A 155 -6.01 -9.66 10.85
N ARG A 156 -5.02 -10.49 11.22
CA ARG A 156 -4.33 -10.37 12.52
C ARG A 156 -3.54 -9.06 12.67
N ILE A 157 -3.05 -8.49 11.57
CA ILE A 157 -2.39 -7.18 11.57
C ILE A 157 -3.42 -6.10 11.89
N ILE A 158 -4.59 -6.15 11.25
CA ILE A 158 -5.68 -5.18 11.45
C ILE A 158 -6.20 -5.25 12.89
N GLU A 159 -6.45 -6.46 13.40
CA GLU A 159 -6.87 -6.68 14.80
C GLU A 159 -5.83 -6.15 15.81
N ALA A 160 -4.54 -6.39 15.54
CA ALA A 160 -3.46 -5.88 16.39
C ALA A 160 -3.35 -4.33 16.34
N ALA A 161 -3.57 -3.73 15.18
CA ALA A 161 -3.61 -2.28 15.03
C ALA A 161 -4.79 -1.68 15.82
N ALA A 162 -6.00 -2.22 15.66
CA ALA A 162 -7.19 -1.80 16.41
C ALA A 162 -6.97 -1.87 17.93
N LYS A 163 -6.43 -3.00 18.40
CA LYS A 163 -6.11 -3.19 19.83
C LYS A 163 -5.09 -2.17 20.34
N ARG A 164 -4.05 -1.87 19.58
CA ARG A 164 -2.98 -0.95 20.00
C ARG A 164 -3.40 0.51 19.95
N THR A 165 -4.19 0.91 18.98
CA THR A 165 -4.74 2.26 18.90
C THR A 165 -5.89 2.49 19.89
N GLY A 166 -6.42 1.40 20.49
CA GLY A 166 -7.59 1.46 21.37
C GLY A 166 -8.87 1.90 20.64
N VAL A 167 -8.96 1.58 19.34
CA VAL A 167 -10.13 1.86 18.50
C VAL A 167 -10.90 0.58 18.28
N ASP A 168 -12.24 0.66 18.32
CA ASP A 168 -13.11 -0.50 18.08
C ASP A 168 -12.87 -1.11 16.69
N ILE A 169 -12.81 -2.44 16.64
CA ILE A 169 -12.53 -3.18 15.40
C ILE A 169 -13.56 -2.93 14.29
N SER A 170 -14.79 -2.59 14.63
CA SER A 170 -15.84 -2.23 13.65
C SER A 170 -15.49 -1.02 12.80
N ARG A 171 -14.57 -0.19 13.26
CA ARG A 171 -14.06 0.97 12.52
C ARG A 171 -12.89 0.63 11.56
N PHE A 172 -12.51 -0.65 11.48
CA PHE A 172 -11.50 -1.18 10.55
C PHE A 172 -12.18 -2.11 9.55
N PRO A 173 -12.68 -1.59 8.40
CA PRO A 173 -13.28 -2.43 7.38
C PRO A 173 -12.31 -3.50 6.89
N MET A 174 -12.82 -4.72 6.70
CA MET A 174 -12.06 -5.86 6.20
C MET A 174 -12.84 -6.56 5.10
N ASN A 175 -12.16 -6.90 4.01
CA ASN A 175 -12.73 -7.65 2.88
C ASN A 175 -11.96 -8.95 2.56
N LEU A 176 -10.99 -9.31 3.39
CA LEU A 176 -10.11 -10.48 3.22
C LEU A 176 -10.84 -11.85 3.18
N GLN A 177 -12.12 -11.89 3.52
CA GLN A 177 -12.93 -13.12 3.49
C GLN A 177 -13.76 -13.23 2.20
N GLU A 178 -13.83 -12.18 1.43
CA GLU A 178 -14.67 -12.09 0.24
C GLU A 178 -13.84 -12.11 -1.06
N TYR A 179 -12.57 -11.69 -0.98
CA TYR A 179 -11.65 -11.54 -2.12
C TYR A 179 -10.29 -12.19 -1.85
#